data_828f329f66022e33f2547bac5ed633d6
#
_entry.id   828f329f66022e33f2547bac5ed633d6
#
_cell.length_a   1.000
_cell.length_b   1.000
_cell.length_c   1.000
_cell.angle_alpha   90.00
_cell.angle_beta   90.00
_cell.angle_gamma   90.00
#
_symmetry.space_group_name_H-M   'P 1'
#
loop_
_entity.id
_entity.type
_entity.pdbx_description
1 polymer ?
#
loop_
_entity_poly.entity_id
_entity_poly.type
_entity_poly.pdbx_seq_one_letter_code
_entity_poly.pdbx_strand_id
1 'polypeptide(L)'
;RINSTITNVNYKYIDNLYLKLIEEINPSQVNFLPLNYFDNAKDLNSLDYNIILEPIKKFILYFKDKFDINVRYIPFCYFTGFEKYIKGYYQHVYDKQDWNMCYYEYKEPTKENFIKIIKDQRNSNYNKESICLKCKYFKICDGIEKQNKNKPKLIKE
;
A
#
# COMPACT_ATOMS: atom_id res chain seq x y z
N ARG A 1 14.01 -6.47 -7.13
CA ARG A 1 12.84 -5.78 -6.54
C ARG A 1 12.62 -4.43 -7.21
N ILE A 2 11.40 -4.14 -7.62
CA ILE A 2 11.00 -2.85 -8.22
C ILE A 2 9.96 -2.19 -7.31
N ASN A 3 10.17 -0.92 -6.99
CA ASN A 3 9.21 -0.09 -6.27
C ASN A 3 8.65 0.96 -7.23
N SER A 4 7.33 1.00 -7.36
CA SER A 4 6.63 1.89 -8.28
C SER A 4 5.68 2.79 -7.53
N THR A 5 6.03 4.07 -7.43
CA THR A 5 5.11 5.07 -6.86
C THR A 5 3.99 5.35 -7.87
N ILE A 6 2.75 5.24 -7.42
CA ILE A 6 1.55 5.44 -8.24
C ILE A 6 0.97 6.83 -8.00
N THR A 7 0.75 7.53 -9.09
CA THR A 7 0.24 8.90 -9.12
C THR A 7 -0.91 9.02 -10.13
N ASN A 8 -1.62 10.13 -10.11
CA ASN A 8 -2.64 10.45 -11.13
C ASN A 8 -2.09 10.53 -12.56
N VAL A 9 -0.79 10.71 -12.69
CA VAL A 9 -0.15 10.86 -14.00
C VAL A 9 0.19 9.50 -14.59
N ASN A 10 0.74 8.59 -13.76
CA ASN A 10 1.35 7.35 -14.27
C ASN A 10 0.48 6.10 -14.17
N TYR A 11 -0.62 6.10 -13.39
CA TYR A 11 -1.45 4.91 -13.19
C TYR A 11 -1.98 4.31 -14.51
N LYS A 12 -2.25 5.16 -15.49
CA LYS A 12 -2.77 4.77 -16.82
C LYS A 12 -1.77 4.01 -17.69
N TYR A 13 -0.50 3.97 -17.30
CA TYR A 13 0.54 3.23 -18.04
C TYR A 13 0.84 1.85 -17.45
N ILE A 14 0.20 1.49 -16.32
CA ILE A 14 0.49 0.23 -15.61
C ILE A 14 0.07 -0.99 -16.44
N ASP A 15 -1.05 -0.93 -17.12
CA ASP A 15 -1.62 -2.04 -17.89
C ASP A 15 -1.14 -2.13 -19.34
N ASN A 16 -0.14 -1.34 -19.74
CA ASN A 16 0.45 -1.38 -21.08
C ASN A 16 1.97 -1.27 -21.05
N LEU A 17 2.48 -0.04 -20.94
CA LEU A 17 3.93 0.21 -20.99
C LEU A 17 4.68 -0.51 -19.85
N TYR A 18 4.12 -0.41 -18.62
CA TYR A 18 4.72 -1.01 -17.45
C TYR A 18 4.71 -2.54 -17.50
N LEU A 19 3.66 -3.16 -18.06
CA LEU A 19 3.60 -4.60 -18.29
C LEU A 19 4.80 -5.08 -19.12
N LYS A 20 5.06 -4.44 -20.26
CA LYS A 20 6.18 -4.79 -21.15
C LYS A 20 7.53 -4.65 -20.45
N LEU A 21 7.72 -3.54 -19.73
CA LEU A 21 8.95 -3.30 -18.98
C LEU A 21 9.20 -4.39 -17.92
N ILE A 22 8.17 -4.79 -17.20
CA ILE A 22 8.28 -5.82 -16.16
C ILE A 22 8.53 -7.21 -16.76
N GLU A 23 7.98 -7.51 -17.94
CA GLU A 23 8.29 -8.75 -18.65
C GLU A 23 9.77 -8.84 -19.05
N GLU A 24 10.34 -7.74 -19.55
CA GLU A 24 11.75 -7.69 -19.94
C GLU A 24 12.68 -7.79 -18.74
N ILE A 25 12.38 -7.09 -17.63
CA ILE A 25 13.22 -7.08 -16.42
C ILE A 25 13.11 -8.40 -15.65
N ASN A 26 11.94 -9.04 -15.65
CA ASN A 26 11.65 -10.26 -14.91
C ASN A 26 12.08 -10.18 -13.42
N PRO A 27 11.54 -9.25 -12.62
CA PRO A 27 11.97 -9.04 -11.25
C PRO A 27 11.48 -10.15 -10.32
N SER A 28 12.16 -10.35 -9.18
CA SER A 28 11.66 -11.25 -8.13
C SER A 28 10.46 -10.69 -7.36
N GLN A 29 10.31 -9.35 -7.34
CA GLN A 29 9.21 -8.68 -6.63
C GLN A 29 8.88 -7.33 -7.23
N VAL A 30 7.58 -6.98 -7.28
CA VAL A 30 7.07 -5.65 -7.64
C VAL A 30 6.22 -5.10 -6.51
N ASN A 31 6.50 -3.87 -6.09
CA ASN A 31 5.71 -3.15 -5.11
C ASN A 31 5.05 -1.92 -5.75
N PHE A 32 3.74 -1.79 -5.62
CA PHE A 32 2.99 -0.59 -5.94
C PHE A 32 2.78 0.23 -4.68
N LEU A 33 3.21 1.48 -4.69
CA LEU A 33 3.09 2.41 -3.58
C LEU A 33 2.27 3.62 -4.03
N PRO A 34 1.03 3.80 -3.59
CA PRO A 34 0.33 5.06 -3.78
C PRO A 34 1.15 6.22 -3.24
N LEU A 35 1.11 7.35 -3.91
CA LEU A 35 1.80 8.56 -3.44
C LEU A 35 1.26 8.96 -2.07
N ASN A 36 2.15 9.06 -1.09
CA ASN A 36 1.81 9.58 0.23
C ASN A 36 1.81 11.11 0.23
N TYR A 37 0.89 11.70 0.98
CA TYR A 37 0.68 13.16 1.05
C TYR A 37 1.57 13.79 2.14
N PHE A 38 2.90 13.68 2.03
CA PHE A 38 3.81 14.40 2.90
C PHE A 38 4.12 15.80 2.34
N ASP A 39 4.09 16.81 3.20
CA ASP A 39 4.49 18.19 2.91
C ASP A 39 3.82 18.79 1.65
N ASN A 40 4.61 19.12 0.63
CA ASN A 40 4.16 19.77 -0.62
C ASN A 40 3.38 18.83 -1.57
N ALA A 41 3.31 17.54 -1.28
CA ALA A 41 2.50 16.61 -2.08
C ALA A 41 0.98 16.78 -1.87
N LYS A 42 0.56 17.62 -0.92
CA LYS A 42 -0.85 17.92 -0.63
C LYS A 42 -1.65 18.41 -1.84
N ASP A 43 -1.00 19.13 -2.74
CA ASP A 43 -1.61 19.70 -3.95
C ASP A 43 -1.52 18.77 -5.17
N LEU A 44 -0.66 17.76 -5.10
CA LEU A 44 -0.43 16.82 -6.19
C LEU A 44 -1.43 15.66 -6.19
N ASN A 45 -2.74 15.99 -6.08
CA ASN A 45 -3.80 15.08 -6.45
C ASN A 45 -4.18 13.98 -5.46
N SER A 46 -5.33 14.10 -4.87
CA SER A 46 -5.99 13.00 -4.18
C SER A 46 -6.19 11.83 -5.16
N LEU A 47 -5.46 10.74 -4.93
CA LEU A 47 -5.64 9.53 -5.70
C LEU A 47 -7.03 8.95 -5.41
N ASP A 48 -7.86 8.79 -6.45
CA ASP A 48 -9.07 8.00 -6.34
C ASP A 48 -8.72 6.52 -6.43
N TYR A 49 -8.83 5.82 -5.32
CA TYR A 49 -8.54 4.39 -5.25
C TYR A 49 -9.37 3.56 -6.23
N ASN A 50 -10.60 3.97 -6.56
CA ASN A 50 -11.42 3.24 -7.54
C ASN A 50 -10.79 3.29 -8.94
N ILE A 51 -10.09 4.37 -9.25
CA ILE A 51 -9.47 4.57 -10.57
C ILE A 51 -8.09 3.92 -10.61
N ILE A 52 -7.21 4.26 -9.67
CA ILE A 52 -5.81 3.82 -9.73
C ILE A 52 -5.60 2.33 -9.47
N LEU A 53 -6.52 1.67 -8.76
CA LEU A 53 -6.38 0.26 -8.42
C LEU A 53 -6.84 -0.68 -9.54
N GLU A 54 -7.63 -0.24 -10.50
CA GLU A 54 -8.07 -1.08 -11.60
C GLU A 54 -6.93 -1.57 -12.52
N PRO A 55 -6.00 -0.71 -12.99
CA PRO A 55 -4.86 -1.21 -13.75
C PRO A 55 -3.92 -2.09 -12.90
N ILE A 56 -3.81 -1.85 -11.59
CA ILE A 56 -3.02 -2.70 -10.69
C ILE A 56 -3.65 -4.10 -10.57
N LYS A 57 -4.97 -4.21 -10.47
CA LYS A 57 -5.67 -5.50 -10.47
C LYS A 57 -5.42 -6.29 -11.77
N LYS A 58 -5.49 -5.62 -12.92
CA LYS A 58 -5.17 -6.24 -14.22
C LYS A 58 -3.72 -6.72 -14.26
N PHE A 59 -2.78 -5.91 -13.78
CA PHE A 59 -1.37 -6.27 -13.66
C PHE A 59 -1.20 -7.53 -12.78
N ILE A 60 -1.86 -7.59 -11.64
CA ILE A 60 -1.81 -8.75 -10.74
C ILE A 60 -2.36 -10.00 -11.42
N LEU A 61 -3.49 -9.90 -12.12
CA LEU A 61 -4.07 -11.05 -12.83
C LEU A 61 -3.14 -11.59 -13.91
N TYR A 62 -2.40 -10.71 -14.56
CA TYR A 62 -1.43 -11.08 -15.59
C TYR A 62 -0.18 -11.77 -15.03
N PHE A 63 0.34 -11.28 -13.89
CA PHE A 63 1.63 -11.73 -13.32
C PHE A 63 1.53 -12.57 -12.05
N LYS A 64 0.33 -12.88 -11.55
CA LYS A 64 0.09 -13.44 -10.19
C LYS A 64 0.97 -14.63 -9.77
N ASP A 65 1.40 -15.41 -10.73
CA ASP A 65 2.15 -16.66 -10.49
C ASP A 65 3.61 -16.54 -10.98
N LYS A 66 4.06 -15.36 -11.41
CA LYS A 66 5.41 -15.16 -11.95
C LYS A 66 6.40 -14.65 -10.89
N PHE A 67 5.98 -13.78 -10.00
CA PHE A 67 6.80 -13.17 -8.94
C PHE A 67 5.93 -12.56 -7.84
N ASP A 68 6.55 -12.11 -6.75
CA ASP A 68 5.84 -11.48 -5.66
C ASP A 68 5.31 -10.10 -6.04
N ILE A 69 4.03 -9.83 -5.79
CA ILE A 69 3.41 -8.54 -6.01
C ILE A 69 2.84 -8.01 -4.70
N ASN A 70 3.18 -6.79 -4.34
CA ASN A 70 2.65 -6.12 -3.17
C ASN A 70 2.04 -4.76 -3.54
N VAL A 71 0.89 -4.46 -2.98
CA VAL A 71 0.25 -3.14 -3.05
C VAL A 71 0.25 -2.56 -1.66
N ARG A 72 0.98 -1.47 -1.45
CA ARG A 72 1.27 -0.96 -0.12
C ARG A 72 0.33 0.17 0.26
N TYR A 73 0.00 0.26 1.55
CA TYR A 73 -0.66 1.40 2.19
C TYR A 73 -2.04 1.74 1.66
N ILE A 74 -2.76 0.79 1.06
CA ILE A 74 -4.14 0.98 0.65
C ILE A 74 -5.10 0.30 1.62
N PRO A 75 -6.31 0.84 1.82
CA PRO A 75 -7.31 0.18 2.66
C PRO A 75 -7.91 -1.05 1.95
N PHE A 76 -8.13 -2.13 2.71
CA PHE A 76 -8.65 -3.40 2.19
C PHE A 76 -9.98 -3.24 1.44
N CYS A 77 -10.82 -2.30 1.84
CA CYS A 77 -12.13 -2.08 1.24
C CYS A 77 -12.13 -1.57 -0.21
N TYR A 78 -10.98 -1.18 -0.72
CA TYR A 78 -10.81 -0.80 -2.12
C TYR A 78 -10.19 -1.90 -2.98
N PHE A 79 -9.77 -3.00 -2.36
CA PHE A 79 -9.04 -4.06 -3.07
C PHE A 79 -9.64 -5.44 -2.84
N THR A 80 -10.96 -5.51 -2.73
CA THR A 80 -11.73 -6.75 -2.51
C THR A 80 -11.42 -7.79 -3.60
N GLY A 81 -11.17 -9.02 -3.17
CA GLY A 81 -10.72 -10.12 -4.04
C GLY A 81 -9.20 -10.15 -4.29
N PHE A 82 -8.48 -9.11 -3.87
CA PHE A 82 -7.03 -8.99 -4.01
C PHE A 82 -6.31 -8.73 -2.66
N GLU A 83 -6.98 -9.00 -1.55
CA GLU A 83 -6.53 -8.65 -0.21
C GLU A 83 -5.16 -9.24 0.15
N LYS A 84 -4.83 -10.41 -0.39
CA LYS A 84 -3.56 -11.10 -0.17
C LYS A 84 -2.34 -10.29 -0.65
N TYR A 85 -2.54 -9.39 -1.59
CA TYR A 85 -1.49 -8.53 -2.15
C TYR A 85 -1.27 -7.24 -1.36
N ILE A 86 -2.15 -6.93 -0.39
CA ILE A 86 -2.02 -5.71 0.41
C ILE A 86 -0.93 -5.90 1.46
N LYS A 87 -0.03 -4.92 1.53
CA LYS A 87 0.99 -4.79 2.56
C LYS A 87 0.92 -3.39 3.18
N GLY A 88 0.17 -3.27 4.27
CA GLY A 88 0.14 -2.06 5.07
C GLY A 88 1.25 -2.03 6.12
N TYR A 89 1.23 -1.04 7.00
CA TYR A 89 2.19 -0.93 8.10
C TYR A 89 2.16 -2.13 9.04
N TYR A 90 0.99 -2.70 9.28
CA TYR A 90 0.88 -3.89 10.14
C TYR A 90 1.67 -5.09 9.57
N GLN A 91 1.63 -5.31 8.26
CA GLN A 91 2.32 -6.41 7.60
C GLN A 91 3.85 -6.23 7.55
N HIS A 92 4.34 -4.99 7.62
CA HIS A 92 5.78 -4.68 7.65
C HIS A 92 6.49 -5.31 8.86
N VAL A 93 5.79 -5.52 9.97
CA VAL A 93 6.36 -6.19 11.16
C VAL A 93 6.91 -7.58 10.80
N TYR A 94 6.38 -8.19 9.75
CA TYR A 94 6.80 -9.51 9.29
C TYR A 94 7.75 -9.48 8.09
N ASP A 95 8.04 -8.30 7.53
CA ASP A 95 8.96 -8.11 6.41
C ASP A 95 10.27 -7.49 6.93
N LYS A 96 11.24 -8.35 7.25
CA LYS A 96 12.54 -7.92 7.78
C LYS A 96 13.32 -6.98 6.85
N GLN A 97 13.06 -7.02 5.54
CA GLN A 97 13.73 -6.12 4.60
C GLN A 97 13.27 -4.67 4.76
N ASP A 98 12.08 -4.46 5.33
CA ASP A 98 11.55 -3.12 5.61
C ASP A 98 12.04 -2.56 6.97
N TRP A 99 12.72 -3.36 7.79
CA TRP A 99 13.23 -2.93 9.10
C TRP A 99 14.36 -1.89 9.03
N ASN A 100 14.91 -1.67 7.85
CA ASN A 100 15.93 -0.62 7.63
C ASN A 100 15.43 0.78 8.03
N MET A 101 14.13 1.01 8.09
CA MET A 101 13.54 2.25 8.61
C MET A 101 13.91 2.53 10.07
N CYS A 102 14.22 1.48 10.84
CA CYS A 102 14.62 1.62 12.23
C CYS A 102 16.03 2.17 12.45
N TYR A 103 16.91 2.07 11.44
CA TYR A 103 18.32 2.49 11.57
C TYR A 103 18.49 3.99 11.79
N TYR A 104 17.55 4.81 11.35
CA TYR A 104 17.63 6.25 11.51
C TYR A 104 17.21 6.74 12.89
N GLU A 105 16.34 6.00 13.59
CA GLU A 105 15.80 6.41 14.90
C GLU A 105 16.41 5.66 16.08
N TYR A 106 16.95 4.46 15.85
CA TYR A 106 17.47 3.61 16.91
C TYR A 106 18.85 3.07 16.54
N LYS A 107 19.75 3.06 17.50
CA LYS A 107 21.12 2.52 17.31
C LYS A 107 21.10 1.01 16.97
N GLU A 108 20.11 0.28 17.47
CA GLU A 108 19.90 -1.13 17.18
C GLU A 108 18.45 -1.37 16.78
N PRO A 109 18.19 -1.89 15.58
CA PRO A 109 16.85 -2.20 15.10
C PRO A 109 16.34 -3.47 15.78
N THR A 110 15.57 -3.32 16.85
CA THR A 110 14.83 -4.44 17.46
C THR A 110 13.42 -4.52 16.88
N LYS A 111 12.80 -5.70 17.02
CA LYS A 111 11.41 -5.91 16.62
C LYS A 111 10.46 -4.96 17.37
N GLU A 112 10.72 -4.74 18.65
CA GLU A 112 9.93 -3.86 19.53
C GLU A 112 9.99 -2.41 19.06
N ASN A 113 11.19 -1.90 18.73
CA ASN A 113 11.39 -0.56 18.21
C ASN A 113 10.68 -0.40 16.84
N PHE A 114 10.80 -1.39 15.98
CA PHE A 114 10.12 -1.36 14.70
C PHE A 114 8.58 -1.35 14.84
N ILE A 115 8.03 -2.17 15.74
CA ILE A 115 6.59 -2.18 16.05
C ILE A 115 6.13 -0.81 16.55
N LYS A 116 6.93 -0.14 17.40
CA LYS A 116 6.61 1.20 17.88
C LYS A 116 6.53 2.21 16.75
N ILE A 117 7.56 2.27 15.89
CA ILE A 117 7.58 3.16 14.71
C ILE A 117 6.35 2.92 13.82
N ILE A 118 6.05 1.65 13.52
CA ILE A 118 4.90 1.28 12.71
C ILE A 118 3.58 1.78 13.34
N LYS A 119 3.41 1.61 14.63
CA LYS A 119 2.22 2.09 15.35
C LYS A 119 2.10 3.62 15.29
N ASP A 120 3.21 4.31 15.52
CA ASP A 120 3.24 5.77 15.52
C ASP A 120 2.93 6.33 14.12
N GLN A 121 3.55 5.81 13.09
CA GLN A 121 3.27 6.21 11.70
C GLN A 121 1.83 5.89 11.29
N ARG A 122 1.32 4.71 11.68
CA ARG A 122 -0.06 4.33 11.41
C ARG A 122 -1.05 5.30 12.07
N ASN A 123 -0.85 5.62 13.33
CA ASN A 123 -1.74 6.51 14.09
C ASN A 123 -1.64 7.97 13.62
N SER A 124 -0.44 8.40 13.21
CA SER A 124 -0.20 9.76 12.74
C SER A 124 -0.81 10.01 11.35
N ASN A 125 -0.72 9.06 10.45
CA ASN A 125 -0.99 9.26 9.03
C ASN A 125 -2.35 8.72 8.56
N TYR A 126 -2.94 7.77 9.30
CA TYR A 126 -4.16 7.05 8.87
C TYR A 126 -5.31 7.25 9.84
N ASN A 127 -6.52 7.12 9.31
CA ASN A 127 -7.75 7.20 10.09
C ASN A 127 -8.70 6.04 9.76
N LYS A 128 -9.47 5.63 10.77
CA LYS A 128 -10.57 4.67 10.65
C LYS A 128 -11.86 5.33 11.10
N GLU A 129 -12.84 5.42 10.22
CA GLU A 129 -14.16 5.93 10.54
C GLU A 129 -14.99 4.90 11.31
N SER A 130 -16.13 5.30 11.86
CA SER A 130 -17.02 4.42 12.64
C SER A 130 -17.47 3.17 11.88
N ILE A 131 -17.64 3.27 10.56
CA ILE A 131 -17.97 2.14 9.70
C ILE A 131 -16.91 1.03 9.73
N CYS A 132 -15.64 1.39 9.96
CA CYS A 132 -14.53 0.46 10.02
C CYS A 132 -14.61 -0.47 11.24
N LEU A 133 -15.27 -0.05 12.32
CA LEU A 133 -15.42 -0.87 13.53
C LEU A 133 -16.16 -2.21 13.26
N LYS A 134 -17.00 -2.24 12.22
CA LYS A 134 -17.77 -3.42 11.80
C LYS A 134 -17.09 -4.18 10.65
N CYS A 135 -15.89 -3.76 10.22
CA CYS A 135 -15.19 -4.35 9.09
C CYS A 135 -14.35 -5.56 9.53
N LYS A 136 -14.43 -6.67 8.79
CA LYS A 136 -13.65 -7.89 9.08
C LYS A 136 -12.12 -7.64 9.10
N TYR A 137 -11.64 -6.66 8.38
CA TYR A 137 -10.22 -6.28 8.34
C TYR A 137 -9.83 -5.20 9.35
N PHE A 138 -10.71 -4.80 10.27
CA PHE A 138 -10.46 -3.70 11.21
C PHE A 138 -9.09 -3.79 11.92
N LYS A 139 -8.73 -4.99 12.37
CA LYS A 139 -7.51 -5.20 13.16
C LYS A 139 -6.22 -5.00 12.35
N ILE A 140 -6.22 -5.42 11.08
CA ILE A 140 -5.03 -5.46 10.23
C ILE A 140 -4.96 -4.32 9.20
N CYS A 141 -6.07 -3.68 8.90
CA CYS A 141 -6.14 -2.53 7.98
C CYS A 141 -5.58 -1.28 8.66
N ASP A 142 -4.76 -0.51 7.95
CA ASP A 142 -4.28 0.78 8.48
C ASP A 142 -5.37 1.85 8.48
N GLY A 143 -6.34 1.74 7.61
CA GLY A 143 -7.37 2.75 7.39
C GLY A 143 -7.11 3.52 6.10
N ILE A 144 -7.64 4.73 6.02
CA ILE A 144 -7.41 5.67 4.91
C ILE A 144 -6.47 6.76 5.40
N GLU A 145 -5.52 7.14 4.58
CA GLU A 145 -4.63 8.27 4.87
C GLU A 145 -5.46 9.54 5.14
N LYS A 146 -5.13 10.25 6.22
CA LYS A 146 -5.95 11.38 6.75
C LYS A 146 -6.22 12.49 5.73
N GLN A 147 -5.30 12.70 4.80
CA GLN A 147 -5.42 13.72 3.76
C GLN A 147 -6.11 13.21 2.49
N ASN A 148 -6.37 11.92 2.40
CA ASN A 148 -7.02 11.32 1.24
C ASN A 148 -8.52 11.57 1.27
N LYS A 149 -9.11 11.93 0.12
CA LYS A 149 -10.55 12.23 -0.02
C LYS A 149 -11.43 10.99 -0.15
N ASN A 150 -10.85 9.82 -0.31
CA ASN A 150 -11.60 8.57 -0.35
C ASN A 150 -12.25 8.28 1.01
N LYS A 151 -13.38 7.57 0.98
CA LYS A 151 -14.12 7.17 2.19
C LYS A 151 -14.07 5.66 2.38
N PRO A 152 -13.98 5.15 3.61
CA PRO A 152 -13.97 3.72 3.86
C PRO A 152 -15.29 3.07 3.44
N LYS A 153 -15.20 1.83 2.97
CA LYS A 153 -16.34 0.98 2.61
C LYS A 153 -16.42 -0.19 3.59
N LEU A 154 -17.64 -0.60 3.95
CA LEU A 154 -17.82 -1.75 4.82
C LEU A 154 -17.61 -3.05 4.04
N ILE A 155 -16.68 -3.89 4.52
CA ILE A 155 -16.60 -5.30 4.12
C ILE A 155 -17.14 -6.14 5.27
N LYS A 156 -18.29 -6.75 5.05
CA LYS A 156 -18.88 -7.73 5.98
C LYS A 156 -18.20 -9.11 5.81
N GLU A 157 -18.41 -9.96 6.78
CA GLU A 157 -18.05 -11.39 6.69
C GLU A 157 -18.81 -12.08 5.56
#